data_eb14301b45ddc7b4f1992b35b21cd900
#
_entry.id   eb14301b45ddc7b4f1992b35b21cd900
#
_cell.length_a   1.000
_cell.length_b   1.000
_cell.length_c   1.000
_cell.angle_alpha   90.00
_cell.angle_beta   90.00
_cell.angle_gamma   90.00
#
_symmetry.space_group_name_H-M   'P 1'
#
loop_
_entity.id
_entity.type
_entity.pdbx_description
1 polymer ?
#
loop_
_entity_poly.entity_id
_entity_poly.type
_entity_poly.pdbx_seq_one_letter_code
_entity_poly.pdbx_strand_id
1 'polypeptide(L)'
;MRANILFCLYFFMGVAVQLQAQVTVTGKVIDEQQQPVPYANIVLLSLPDSTFVAGSISNEEGAFSLNVKETKDVLRISSIGYATVYRPLDNRSTDLGIICLASDTQILAEVVVKADMPVTRMRGDALVTNIQNSVLSKAGSASDVLGKVPGVIKERNSYEVLGKGTPLIYINGRQVRDDSELDQLNSEDIKSVEVVTNPGARYDATVTAVIRIQTIRRAGDGFGFDLRSSYYQSQNVDLIEQLNVNYRHNGLDIFGIFRYLKNEYIMKNDIVHTLESDSLWKYQNLLDGTVVDKSLRGEIGANYSLNDKHSLGFRYTLTSRPNTKSDVFTSNDITANNQFYDHLENQEYSSTSGKPTHQLNVYYNGTVGDLNIDFNTDYYTNTSTGKGLYHEVSQEQESRDVHTQSYIRNKLLASKLVLSYPLFGGNLSVGGEYTDTRRNDEYRNPEKYVESTISRVEEDGLSGFAEYSRQFPIGNLSLGVRYEHVTFDYYKDGVHMDEQSRMYGNWFPNLSFSRKLGSVRAQLSYTAKTQRPTYSQLSNNVTYVDRFTMQRGNPLLEPCTIHDISLVGTWRFLQLLV
;
A
#
# COMPACT_ATOMS: atom_id res chain seq x y z
N MET A 1 36.36 37.46 -23.67
CA MET A 1 36.75 36.60 -22.51
C MET A 1 36.39 37.17 -21.12
N ARG A 2 36.10 38.47 -20.97
CA ARG A 2 35.77 39.07 -19.65
C ARG A 2 34.27 39.09 -19.32
N ALA A 3 33.37 38.89 -20.28
CA ALA A 3 31.91 38.88 -20.08
C ALA A 3 31.36 37.55 -19.57
N ASN A 4 32.04 36.43 -19.86
CA ASN A 4 31.55 35.09 -19.48
C ASN A 4 31.90 34.70 -18.04
N ILE A 5 32.88 35.41 -17.41
CA ILE A 5 33.26 35.14 -16.03
C ILE A 5 32.30 35.86 -15.06
N LEU A 6 31.75 37.01 -15.43
CA LEU A 6 30.73 37.68 -14.64
C LEU A 6 29.38 36.93 -14.65
N PHE A 7 29.01 36.27 -15.72
CA PHE A 7 27.78 35.48 -15.81
C PHE A 7 27.85 34.22 -14.94
N CYS A 8 29.00 33.55 -14.89
CA CYS A 8 29.22 32.41 -13.98
C CYS A 8 29.25 32.81 -12.49
N LEU A 9 29.75 34.01 -12.16
CA LEU A 9 29.70 34.49 -10.76
C LEU A 9 28.28 34.87 -10.31
N TYR A 10 27.44 35.40 -11.21
CA TYR A 10 26.04 35.70 -10.91
C TYR A 10 25.18 34.45 -10.81
N PHE A 11 25.49 33.39 -11.57
CA PHE A 11 24.81 32.11 -11.47
C PHE A 11 25.14 31.36 -10.17
N PHE A 12 26.35 31.52 -9.64
CA PHE A 12 26.75 30.93 -8.35
C PHE A 12 26.22 31.69 -7.14
N MET A 13 25.84 32.96 -7.29
CA MET A 13 25.32 33.79 -6.19
C MET A 13 23.80 33.76 -6.06
N GLY A 14 23.09 33.14 -7.07
CA GLY A 14 21.61 33.00 -7.10
C GLY A 14 21.07 31.73 -6.48
N VAL A 15 21.92 30.77 -6.08
CA VAL A 15 21.50 29.61 -5.27
C VAL A 15 21.67 29.98 -3.79
N ALA A 16 20.88 30.94 -3.31
CA ALA A 16 20.56 31.00 -1.90
C ALA A 16 19.76 29.72 -1.59
N VAL A 17 20.46 28.65 -1.22
CA VAL A 17 19.88 27.51 -0.55
C VAL A 17 19.16 28.08 0.67
N GLN A 18 17.84 28.12 0.63
CA GLN A 18 17.05 28.33 1.82
C GLN A 18 17.35 27.14 2.72
N LEU A 19 18.31 27.29 3.61
CA LEU A 19 18.50 26.43 4.78
C LEU A 19 17.22 26.57 5.61
N GLN A 20 16.21 25.77 5.28
CA GLN A 20 15.09 25.58 6.19
C GLN A 20 15.69 24.92 7.43
N ALA A 21 15.59 25.61 8.55
CA ALA A 21 16.04 25.10 9.83
C ALA A 21 15.28 23.79 10.10
N GLN A 22 15.97 22.67 9.97
CA GLN A 22 15.47 21.38 10.43
C GLN A 22 15.65 21.35 11.94
N VAL A 23 14.58 21.04 12.64
CA VAL A 23 14.59 20.84 14.08
C VAL A 23 14.74 19.34 14.33
N THR A 24 15.76 18.95 15.11
CA THR A 24 15.95 17.56 15.52
C THR A 24 15.20 17.34 16.83
N VAL A 25 14.24 16.44 16.81
CA VAL A 25 13.50 15.99 18.00
C VAL A 25 14.15 14.72 18.51
N THR A 26 14.50 14.69 19.79
CA THR A 26 15.12 13.55 20.47
C THR A 26 14.27 13.09 21.65
N GLY A 27 14.48 11.86 22.08
CA GLY A 27 13.84 11.31 23.28
C GLY A 27 14.30 9.89 23.55
N LYS A 28 13.81 9.33 24.64
CA LYS A 28 14.10 7.95 25.06
C LYS A 28 12.81 7.22 25.40
N VAL A 29 12.62 6.05 24.81
CA VAL A 29 11.46 5.17 25.06
C VAL A 29 11.85 4.13 26.09
N ILE A 30 11.06 4.02 27.16
CA ILE A 30 11.22 3.00 28.22
C ILE A 30 9.87 2.33 28.49
N ASP A 31 9.90 1.19 29.18
CA ASP A 31 8.73 0.52 29.71
C ASP A 31 8.40 0.96 31.16
N GLU A 32 7.36 0.37 31.75
CA GLU A 32 6.94 0.61 33.14
C GLU A 32 7.97 0.15 34.18
N GLN A 33 8.87 -0.77 33.80
CA GLN A 33 9.96 -1.27 34.63
C GLN A 33 11.26 -0.48 34.42
N GLN A 34 11.17 0.70 33.70
CA GLN A 34 12.29 1.57 33.38
C GLN A 34 13.35 0.91 32.46
N GLN A 35 13.00 -0.22 31.80
CA GLN A 35 13.89 -0.82 30.80
C GLN A 35 13.74 -0.09 29.46
N PRO A 36 14.80 0.07 28.70
CA PRO A 36 14.72 0.66 27.37
C PRO A 36 13.88 -0.21 26.44
N VAL A 37 13.01 0.42 25.64
CA VAL A 37 12.25 -0.25 24.59
C VAL A 37 12.98 -0.05 23.26
N PRO A 38 13.73 -1.06 22.78
CA PRO A 38 14.46 -0.97 21.53
C PRO A 38 13.52 -1.13 20.34
N TYR A 39 13.87 -0.50 19.22
CA TYR A 39 13.15 -0.61 17.94
C TYR A 39 11.68 -0.20 17.99
N ALA A 40 11.30 0.67 18.94
CA ALA A 40 9.99 1.31 18.91
C ALA A 40 9.89 2.20 17.66
N ASN A 41 8.74 2.15 16.98
CA ASN A 41 8.44 3.02 15.83
C ASN A 41 8.06 4.42 16.34
N ILE A 42 8.76 5.44 15.88
CA ILE A 42 8.49 6.84 16.15
C ILE A 42 8.07 7.50 14.84
N VAL A 43 6.80 7.84 14.71
CA VAL A 43 6.20 8.35 13.48
C VAL A 43 5.60 9.72 13.72
N LEU A 44 6.01 10.70 12.93
CA LEU A 44 5.43 12.04 12.92
C LEU A 44 4.25 12.08 11.96
N LEU A 45 3.10 12.44 12.46
CA LEU A 45 1.85 12.57 11.73
C LEU A 45 1.41 14.02 11.70
N SER A 46 1.06 14.53 10.53
CA SER A 46 0.48 15.85 10.36
C SER A 46 -0.97 15.89 10.84
N LEU A 47 -1.37 16.98 11.49
CA LEU A 47 -2.74 17.21 11.89
C LEU A 47 -3.44 18.17 10.90
N PRO A 48 -4.74 17.98 10.59
CA PRO A 48 -5.69 17.05 11.23
C PRO A 48 -5.80 15.67 10.58
N ASP A 49 -5.17 15.44 9.42
CA ASP A 49 -5.40 14.28 8.54
C ASP A 49 -4.58 13.04 8.90
N SER A 50 -3.66 13.16 9.89
CA SER A 50 -2.75 12.10 10.31
C SER A 50 -1.88 11.54 9.19
N THR A 51 -1.54 12.37 8.18
CA THR A 51 -0.62 11.97 7.11
C THR A 51 0.79 11.81 7.66
N PHE A 52 1.51 10.84 7.09
CA PHE A 52 2.90 10.59 7.44
C PHE A 52 3.80 11.75 7.00
N VAL A 53 4.61 12.27 7.92
CA VAL A 53 5.57 13.36 7.67
C VAL A 53 7.00 12.85 7.73
N ALA A 54 7.36 12.15 8.80
CA ALA A 54 8.70 11.61 9.03
C ALA A 54 8.65 10.45 10.03
N GLY A 55 9.68 9.60 10.05
CA GLY A 55 9.76 8.50 10.99
C GLY A 55 11.19 8.15 11.37
N SER A 56 11.33 7.54 12.55
CA SER A 56 12.58 7.01 13.10
C SER A 56 12.26 5.78 13.94
N ILE A 57 13.29 5.06 14.38
CA ILE A 57 13.17 3.95 15.34
C ILE A 57 14.09 4.21 16.52
N SER A 58 13.70 3.71 17.70
CA SER A 58 14.58 3.77 18.87
C SER A 58 15.72 2.75 18.76
N ASN A 59 16.86 3.09 19.35
CA ASN A 59 18.02 2.21 19.44
C ASN A 59 17.90 1.19 20.60
N GLU A 60 18.95 0.38 20.87
CA GLU A 60 18.94 -0.62 21.97
C GLU A 60 18.78 0.01 23.35
N GLU A 61 19.25 1.25 23.53
CA GLU A 61 19.06 2.01 24.76
C GLU A 61 17.70 2.75 24.79
N GLY A 62 16.83 2.53 23.80
CA GLY A 62 15.54 3.17 23.68
C GLY A 62 15.61 4.61 23.16
N ALA A 63 16.78 5.16 22.84
CA ALA A 63 16.94 6.54 22.37
C ALA A 63 16.57 6.66 20.88
N PHE A 64 15.95 7.79 20.49
CA PHE A 64 15.64 8.11 19.10
C PHE A 64 15.98 9.55 18.75
N SER A 65 16.12 9.79 17.46
CA SER A 65 16.34 11.11 16.88
C SER A 65 15.55 11.22 15.57
N LEU A 66 14.79 12.30 15.39
CA LEU A 66 13.94 12.56 14.24
C LEU A 66 14.08 13.99 13.77
N ASN A 67 14.39 14.19 12.49
CA ASN A 67 14.46 15.51 11.88
C ASN A 67 13.10 15.94 11.34
N VAL A 68 12.59 17.09 11.79
CA VAL A 68 11.27 17.61 11.45
C VAL A 68 11.38 19.03 10.87
N LYS A 69 10.46 19.37 9.97
CA LYS A 69 10.43 20.70 9.31
C LYS A 69 9.45 21.65 9.98
N GLU A 70 8.39 21.15 10.59
CA GLU A 70 7.36 21.92 11.30
C GLU A 70 6.87 21.16 12.53
N THR A 71 6.24 21.87 13.48
CA THR A 71 6.04 21.40 14.84
C THR A 71 4.58 21.45 15.32
N LYS A 72 3.62 21.45 14.41
CA LYS A 72 2.19 21.30 14.75
C LYS A 72 1.68 19.87 14.56
N ASP A 73 2.54 18.89 14.71
CA ASP A 73 2.33 17.51 14.37
C ASP A 73 2.25 16.66 15.63
N VAL A 74 1.79 15.43 15.48
CA VAL A 74 1.68 14.45 16.56
C VAL A 74 2.70 13.33 16.33
N LEU A 75 3.51 13.03 17.33
CA LEU A 75 4.34 11.82 17.35
C LEU A 75 3.51 10.64 17.83
N ARG A 76 3.43 9.60 17.01
CA ARG A 76 2.93 8.28 17.38
C ARG A 76 4.13 7.38 17.69
N ILE A 77 4.20 6.90 18.93
CA ILE A 77 5.23 5.99 19.41
C ILE A 77 4.55 4.65 19.66
N SER A 78 5.01 3.60 18.98
CA SER A 78 4.46 2.26 19.09
C SER A 78 5.56 1.20 19.12
N SER A 79 5.37 0.17 19.91
CA SER A 79 6.22 -1.00 19.96
C SER A 79 5.38 -2.23 20.29
N ILE A 80 5.92 -3.40 19.97
CA ILE A 80 5.28 -4.69 20.18
C ILE A 80 5.09 -4.93 21.68
N GLY A 81 3.88 -5.30 22.08
CA GLY A 81 3.56 -5.58 23.48
C GLY A 81 3.32 -4.34 24.34
N TYR A 82 3.24 -3.16 23.72
CA TYR A 82 3.02 -1.90 24.41
C TYR A 82 1.85 -1.13 23.79
N ALA A 83 1.13 -0.41 24.64
CA ALA A 83 0.09 0.53 24.19
C ALA A 83 0.72 1.68 23.40
N THR A 84 0.10 2.03 22.28
CA THR A 84 0.56 3.14 21.45
C THR A 84 0.39 4.47 22.17
N VAL A 85 1.42 5.31 22.18
CA VAL A 85 1.41 6.64 22.79
C VAL A 85 1.44 7.71 21.70
N TYR A 86 0.57 8.72 21.86
CA TYR A 86 0.55 9.92 21.00
C TYR A 86 1.07 11.12 21.80
N ARG A 87 2.05 11.83 21.26
CA ARG A 87 2.64 13.03 21.85
C ARG A 87 2.56 14.21 20.88
N PRO A 88 1.74 15.22 21.16
CA PRO A 88 1.77 16.47 20.40
C PRO A 88 3.15 17.10 20.49
N LEU A 89 3.68 17.59 19.36
CA LEU A 89 4.86 18.43 19.32
C LEU A 89 4.45 19.89 19.42
N ASP A 90 4.99 20.60 20.37
CA ASP A 90 4.92 22.05 20.39
C ASP A 90 6.26 22.68 19.99
N ASN A 91 6.20 23.91 19.49
CA ASN A 91 7.34 24.61 18.86
C ASN A 91 8.56 24.86 19.78
N ARG A 92 8.61 24.34 21.00
CA ARG A 92 9.62 24.69 22.00
C ARG A 92 10.47 23.53 22.51
N SER A 93 10.05 22.29 22.29
CA SER A 93 10.74 21.14 22.86
C SER A 93 11.42 20.32 21.78
N THR A 94 12.74 20.39 21.69
CA THR A 94 13.59 19.55 20.86
C THR A 94 13.97 18.24 21.55
N ASP A 95 13.84 18.17 22.88
CA ASP A 95 14.02 16.96 23.67
C ASP A 95 12.71 16.62 24.38
N LEU A 96 12.14 15.47 24.05
CA LEU A 96 10.90 14.96 24.62
C LEU A 96 11.13 14.20 25.94
N GLY A 97 12.40 14.06 26.34
CA GLY A 97 12.77 13.34 27.55
C GLY A 97 12.43 11.86 27.46
N ILE A 98 11.98 11.33 28.59
CA ILE A 98 11.59 9.91 28.73
C ILE A 98 10.12 9.73 28.36
N ILE A 99 9.86 8.79 27.45
CA ILE A 99 8.52 8.38 27.05
C ILE A 99 8.31 6.96 27.56
N CYS A 100 7.38 6.79 28.50
CA CYS A 100 7.04 5.48 29.04
C CYS A 100 5.91 4.86 28.20
N LEU A 101 6.12 3.64 27.70
CA LEU A 101 5.10 2.82 27.09
C LEU A 101 4.53 1.87 28.14
N ALA A 102 3.22 1.93 28.35
CA ALA A 102 2.53 0.96 29.19
C ALA A 102 2.45 -0.39 28.46
N SER A 103 2.63 -1.48 29.20
CA SER A 103 2.40 -2.82 28.68
C SER A 103 0.95 -2.95 28.23
N ASP A 104 0.72 -3.44 27.01
CA ASP A 104 -0.64 -3.73 26.54
C ASP A 104 -1.10 -5.06 27.12
N THR A 105 -1.71 -4.99 28.31
CA THR A 105 -2.19 -6.17 29.04
C THR A 105 -3.49 -6.74 28.50
N GLN A 106 -4.07 -6.20 27.44
CA GLN A 106 -5.26 -6.78 26.82
C GLN A 106 -4.97 -8.05 26.01
N ILE A 107 -3.71 -8.37 25.81
CA ILE A 107 -3.28 -9.65 25.24
C ILE A 107 -2.65 -10.46 26.37
N LEU A 108 -3.41 -11.42 26.88
CA LEU A 108 -2.99 -12.54 27.74
C LEU A 108 -3.48 -12.52 29.20
N ALA A 109 -4.67 -13.10 29.39
CA ALA A 109 -4.84 -13.95 30.57
C ALA A 109 -3.92 -15.17 30.42
N GLU A 110 -2.85 -15.15 31.16
CA GLU A 110 -2.00 -16.25 31.65
C GLU A 110 -1.81 -17.48 30.73
N VAL A 111 -0.92 -17.35 29.74
CA VAL A 111 -0.03 -18.44 29.32
C VAL A 111 1.40 -17.89 29.45
N VAL A 112 2.18 -18.41 30.40
CA VAL A 112 3.63 -18.14 30.47
C VAL A 112 4.29 -18.85 29.28
N VAL A 113 4.15 -18.27 28.10
CA VAL A 113 4.98 -18.60 26.96
C VAL A 113 6.25 -17.76 27.11
N LYS A 114 7.38 -18.40 27.41
CA LYS A 114 8.70 -17.79 27.19
C LYS A 114 8.87 -17.61 25.69
N ALA A 115 8.29 -16.54 25.13
CA ALA A 115 8.50 -16.17 23.74
C ALA A 115 9.71 -15.24 23.69
N ASP A 116 10.67 -15.54 22.84
CA ASP A 116 11.79 -14.65 22.59
C ASP A 116 11.30 -13.38 21.88
N MET A 117 11.95 -12.25 22.17
CA MET A 117 11.71 -11.00 21.42
C MET A 117 12.01 -11.24 19.95
N PRO A 118 11.20 -10.67 19.01
CA PRO A 118 11.42 -10.85 17.59
C PRO A 118 12.79 -10.30 17.19
N VAL A 119 13.63 -11.16 16.62
CA VAL A 119 14.93 -10.73 16.13
C VAL A 119 14.79 -10.23 14.70
N THR A 120 15.06 -8.95 14.51
CA THR A 120 15.13 -8.34 13.18
C THR A 120 16.57 -8.23 12.74
N ARG A 121 16.88 -8.74 11.54
CA ARG A 121 18.24 -8.76 10.97
C ARG A 121 18.20 -8.33 9.50
N MET A 122 19.20 -7.58 9.08
CA MET A 122 19.40 -7.30 7.67
C MET A 122 20.01 -8.53 6.97
N ARG A 123 19.34 -9.02 5.94
CA ARG A 123 19.78 -10.14 5.11
C ARG A 123 19.72 -9.75 3.64
N GLY A 124 20.87 -9.49 3.03
CA GLY A 124 20.92 -8.94 1.67
C GLY A 124 20.33 -7.53 1.64
N ASP A 125 19.30 -7.35 0.82
CA ASP A 125 18.50 -6.14 0.61
C ASP A 125 17.24 -6.07 1.47
N ALA A 126 17.01 -7.08 2.33
CA ALA A 126 15.81 -7.21 3.13
C ALA A 126 16.08 -7.07 4.62
N LEU A 127 15.14 -6.41 5.31
CA LEU A 127 15.02 -6.45 6.76
C LEU A 127 14.14 -7.64 7.13
N VAL A 128 14.73 -8.68 7.73
CA VAL A 128 14.04 -9.94 8.07
C VAL A 128 13.71 -9.96 9.55
N THR A 129 12.43 -10.01 9.87
CA THR A 129 11.89 -10.17 11.23
C THR A 129 11.43 -11.61 11.42
N ASN A 130 12.01 -12.31 12.39
CA ASN A 130 11.58 -13.67 12.74
C ASN A 130 10.32 -13.61 13.61
N ILE A 131 9.26 -14.27 13.16
CA ILE A 131 7.97 -14.30 13.87
C ILE A 131 7.81 -15.58 14.67
N GLN A 132 8.27 -16.70 14.10
CA GLN A 132 8.21 -18.01 14.75
C GLN A 132 8.93 -17.98 16.10
N ASN A 133 8.29 -18.49 17.15
CA ASN A 133 8.77 -18.54 18.54
C ASN A 133 8.98 -17.16 19.21
N SER A 134 8.50 -16.07 18.58
CA SER A 134 8.49 -14.74 19.18
C SER A 134 7.10 -14.37 19.72
N VAL A 135 7.01 -13.27 20.47
CA VAL A 135 5.74 -12.72 20.94
C VAL A 135 4.80 -12.38 19.76
N LEU A 136 5.35 -12.10 18.59
CA LEU A 136 4.58 -11.81 17.38
C LEU A 136 3.80 -13.00 16.85
N SER A 137 4.21 -14.23 17.15
CA SER A 137 3.42 -15.41 16.76
C SER A 137 2.07 -15.48 17.44
N LYS A 138 1.83 -14.68 18.48
CA LYS A 138 0.56 -14.56 19.21
C LYS A 138 -0.21 -13.28 18.88
N ALA A 139 0.20 -12.53 17.87
CA ALA A 139 -0.41 -11.24 17.54
C ALA A 139 -1.83 -11.35 16.96
N GLY A 140 -2.26 -12.53 16.52
CA GLY A 140 -3.56 -12.80 15.92
C GLY A 140 -3.45 -13.12 14.43
N SER A 141 -3.35 -12.13 13.57
CA SER A 141 -3.27 -12.29 12.10
C SER A 141 -1.96 -11.77 11.52
N ALA A 142 -1.69 -12.04 10.23
CA ALA A 142 -0.59 -11.42 9.51
C ALA A 142 -0.73 -9.89 9.45
N SER A 143 -1.95 -9.39 9.36
CA SER A 143 -2.26 -7.97 9.43
C SER A 143 -1.79 -7.34 10.73
N ASP A 144 -2.00 -8.03 11.86
CA ASP A 144 -1.55 -7.56 13.19
C ASP A 144 -0.02 -7.65 13.33
N VAL A 145 0.58 -8.67 12.75
CA VAL A 145 2.04 -8.82 12.69
C VAL A 145 2.67 -7.68 11.89
N LEU A 146 2.16 -7.39 10.67
CA LEU A 146 2.71 -6.35 9.81
C LEU A 146 2.70 -4.98 10.47
N GLY A 147 1.63 -4.64 11.20
CA GLY A 147 1.56 -3.38 11.95
C GLY A 147 2.60 -3.23 13.07
N LYS A 148 3.35 -4.28 13.36
CA LYS A 148 4.36 -4.35 14.44
C LYS A 148 5.76 -4.68 13.92
N VAL A 149 5.91 -4.90 12.60
CA VAL A 149 7.21 -5.15 11.96
C VAL A 149 7.95 -3.82 11.80
N PRO A 150 9.25 -3.73 12.17
CA PRO A 150 10.03 -2.52 11.98
C PRO A 150 10.05 -2.06 10.52
N GLY A 151 9.86 -0.75 10.31
CA GLY A 151 9.85 -0.14 8.99
C GLY A 151 8.51 -0.26 8.25
N VAL A 152 7.49 -0.88 8.84
CA VAL A 152 6.13 -0.95 8.30
C VAL A 152 5.20 -0.08 9.13
N ILE A 153 4.40 0.74 8.47
CA ILE A 153 3.33 1.54 9.06
C ILE A 153 2.02 0.90 8.60
N LYS A 154 1.12 0.64 9.55
CA LYS A 154 -0.25 0.23 9.27
C LYS A 154 -1.18 1.41 9.54
N GLU A 155 -1.87 1.89 8.49
CA GLU A 155 -2.90 2.91 8.60
C GLU A 155 -4.24 2.32 8.18
N ARG A 156 -5.15 2.19 9.14
CA ARG A 156 -6.45 1.54 8.93
C ARG A 156 -6.30 0.19 8.22
N ASN A 157 -6.53 0.14 6.90
CA ASN A 157 -6.45 -1.06 6.06
C ASN A 157 -5.31 -1.01 5.04
N SER A 158 -4.40 -0.04 5.11
CA SER A 158 -3.25 0.10 4.22
C SER A 158 -1.94 -0.11 4.97
N TYR A 159 -0.91 -0.51 4.22
CA TYR A 159 0.44 -0.68 4.72
C TYR A 159 1.38 0.22 3.93
N GLU A 160 2.29 0.86 4.63
CA GLU A 160 3.35 1.63 4.03
C GLU A 160 4.71 1.17 4.55
N VAL A 161 5.70 1.15 3.69
CA VAL A 161 7.10 1.01 4.09
C VAL A 161 7.70 2.39 4.21
N LEU A 162 8.31 2.67 5.34
CA LEU A 162 8.90 3.98 5.68
C LEU A 162 9.73 4.55 4.53
N GLY A 163 9.31 5.73 4.02
CA GLY A 163 9.97 6.44 2.93
C GLY A 163 9.86 5.79 1.55
N LYS A 164 9.09 4.71 1.40
CA LYS A 164 8.94 3.98 0.13
C LYS A 164 7.48 3.85 -0.34
N GLY A 165 6.51 4.24 0.51
CA GLY A 165 5.09 4.14 0.19
C GLY A 165 4.52 2.72 0.27
N THR A 166 3.44 2.47 -0.45
CA THR A 166 2.67 1.23 -0.39
C THR A 166 3.44 0.04 -1.00
N PRO A 167 3.73 -1.03 -0.22
CA PRO A 167 4.46 -2.19 -0.72
C PRO A 167 3.56 -3.17 -1.49
N LEU A 168 4.15 -3.96 -2.39
CA LEU A 168 3.55 -5.23 -2.77
C LEU A 168 3.82 -6.29 -1.70
N ILE A 169 2.77 -7.01 -1.32
CA ILE A 169 2.86 -8.04 -0.28
C ILE A 169 2.78 -9.42 -0.93
N TYR A 170 3.66 -10.32 -0.51
CA TYR A 170 3.72 -11.69 -0.97
C TYR A 170 3.62 -12.66 0.19
N ILE A 171 2.86 -13.74 0.04
CA ILE A 171 2.82 -14.89 0.94
C ILE A 171 3.40 -16.09 0.18
N ASN A 172 4.52 -16.63 0.65
CA ASN A 172 5.23 -17.76 0.02
C ASN A 172 5.51 -17.56 -1.48
N GLY A 173 5.87 -16.34 -1.90
CA GLY A 173 6.14 -15.98 -3.30
C GLY A 173 4.90 -15.62 -4.12
N ARG A 174 3.69 -15.82 -3.62
CA ARG A 174 2.45 -15.42 -4.28
C ARG A 174 2.03 -14.02 -3.83
N GLN A 175 1.72 -13.15 -4.76
CA GLN A 175 1.25 -11.79 -4.47
C GLN A 175 -0.12 -11.81 -3.80
N VAL A 176 -0.26 -11.06 -2.72
CA VAL A 176 -1.53 -10.73 -2.06
C VAL A 176 -2.27 -9.72 -2.95
N ARG A 177 -3.49 -10.03 -3.33
CA ARG A 177 -4.32 -9.18 -4.18
C ARG A 177 -5.43 -8.45 -3.42
N ASP A 178 -5.72 -8.93 -2.20
CA ASP A 178 -6.75 -8.37 -1.32
C ASP A 178 -6.23 -8.46 0.12
N ASP A 179 -6.18 -7.33 0.82
CA ASP A 179 -5.63 -7.24 2.17
C ASP A 179 -6.36 -8.13 3.18
N SER A 180 -7.60 -8.54 2.88
CA SER A 180 -8.30 -9.53 3.69
C SER A 180 -7.57 -10.88 3.76
N GLU A 181 -6.68 -11.19 2.84
CA GLU A 181 -5.82 -12.38 2.91
C GLU A 181 -4.85 -12.32 4.09
N LEU A 182 -4.42 -11.11 4.46
CA LEU A 182 -3.54 -10.90 5.63
C LEU A 182 -4.29 -11.10 6.94
N ASP A 183 -5.57 -10.74 6.99
CA ASP A 183 -6.41 -10.98 8.15
C ASP A 183 -6.73 -12.47 8.34
N GLN A 184 -6.69 -13.24 7.25
CA GLN A 184 -6.98 -14.68 7.24
C GLN A 184 -5.78 -15.53 7.69
N LEU A 185 -4.57 -15.06 7.45
CA LEU A 185 -3.35 -15.79 7.82
C LEU A 185 -3.06 -15.60 9.30
N ASN A 186 -3.14 -16.69 10.07
CA ASN A 186 -2.83 -16.67 11.50
C ASN A 186 -1.35 -16.36 11.74
N SER A 187 -1.07 -15.52 12.72
CA SER A 187 0.31 -15.15 13.08
C SER A 187 1.16 -16.34 13.51
N GLU A 188 0.55 -17.40 14.07
CA GLU A 188 1.21 -18.65 14.45
C GLU A 188 1.76 -19.42 13.24
N ASP A 189 1.18 -19.22 12.07
CA ASP A 189 1.62 -19.86 10.83
C ASP A 189 2.73 -19.09 10.12
N ILE A 190 3.12 -17.92 10.62
CA ILE A 190 4.17 -17.10 10.03
C ILE A 190 5.53 -17.50 10.60
N LYS A 191 6.46 -17.80 9.69
CA LYS A 191 7.86 -18.03 10.01
C LYS A 191 8.64 -16.73 10.15
N SER A 192 8.55 -15.89 9.13
CA SER A 192 9.26 -14.61 9.04
C SER A 192 8.57 -13.64 8.11
N VAL A 193 8.82 -12.36 8.35
CA VAL A 193 8.45 -11.25 7.47
C VAL A 193 9.72 -10.57 6.99
N GLU A 194 9.84 -10.38 5.68
CA GLU A 194 10.96 -9.70 5.03
C GLU A 194 10.46 -8.40 4.40
N VAL A 195 11.04 -7.28 4.75
CA VAL A 195 10.77 -5.97 4.17
C VAL A 195 11.91 -5.60 3.24
N VAL A 196 11.61 -5.47 1.95
CA VAL A 196 12.55 -5.10 0.89
C VAL A 196 12.28 -3.66 0.48
N THR A 197 13.20 -2.77 0.75
CA THR A 197 13.07 -1.32 0.48
C THR A 197 13.55 -0.92 -0.93
N ASN A 198 14.30 -1.80 -1.61
CA ASN A 198 14.81 -1.59 -2.97
C ASN A 198 14.59 -2.86 -3.80
N PRO A 199 13.34 -3.12 -4.24
CA PRO A 199 13.03 -4.31 -5.02
C PRO A 199 13.74 -4.27 -6.38
N GLY A 200 14.41 -5.40 -6.72
CA GLY A 200 15.18 -5.57 -7.95
C GLY A 200 14.33 -5.66 -9.22
N ALA A 201 14.99 -5.95 -10.34
CA ALA A 201 14.40 -5.94 -11.68
C ALA A 201 13.29 -6.98 -11.91
N ARG A 202 13.22 -8.02 -11.07
CA ARG A 202 12.14 -9.04 -11.10
C ARG A 202 10.76 -8.48 -10.78
N TYR A 203 10.69 -7.34 -10.10
CA TYR A 203 9.43 -6.68 -9.76
C TYR A 203 9.08 -5.64 -10.80
N ASP A 204 7.77 -5.37 -10.97
CA ASP A 204 7.29 -4.30 -11.84
C ASP A 204 7.94 -2.95 -11.48
N ALA A 205 8.15 -2.09 -12.48
CA ALA A 205 8.84 -0.83 -12.25
C ALA A 205 8.06 0.16 -11.37
N THR A 206 6.76 -0.06 -11.15
CA THR A 206 5.96 0.73 -10.20
C THR A 206 6.17 0.34 -8.73
N VAL A 207 6.83 -0.80 -8.47
CA VAL A 207 6.98 -1.35 -7.14
C VAL A 207 8.15 -0.71 -6.42
N THR A 208 7.88 0.08 -5.40
CA THR A 208 8.89 0.79 -4.60
C THR A 208 9.31 0.03 -3.35
N ALA A 209 8.47 -0.86 -2.85
CA ALA A 209 8.76 -1.72 -1.71
C ALA A 209 8.07 -3.08 -1.84
N VAL A 210 8.61 -4.10 -1.18
CA VAL A 210 8.03 -5.44 -1.15
C VAL A 210 8.07 -5.98 0.27
N ILE A 211 6.96 -6.58 0.71
CA ILE A 211 6.91 -7.37 1.94
C ILE A 211 6.71 -8.84 1.56
N ARG A 212 7.59 -9.71 2.02
CA ARG A 212 7.49 -11.16 1.82
C ARG A 212 7.21 -11.85 3.13
N ILE A 213 6.07 -12.50 3.24
CA ILE A 213 5.66 -13.32 4.37
C ILE A 213 5.98 -14.77 4.04
N GLN A 214 6.80 -15.40 4.86
CA GLN A 214 7.07 -16.83 4.78
C GLN A 214 6.30 -17.55 5.86
N THR A 215 5.53 -18.57 5.50
CA THR A 215 4.77 -19.36 6.46
C THR A 215 5.54 -20.61 6.90
N ILE A 216 5.14 -21.17 8.04
CA ILE A 216 5.62 -22.44 8.54
C ILE A 216 4.90 -23.55 7.76
N ARG A 217 5.64 -24.52 7.22
CA ARG A 217 5.02 -25.74 6.73
C ARG A 217 4.63 -26.59 7.95
N ARG A 218 3.35 -26.68 8.24
CA ARG A 218 2.87 -27.65 9.23
C ARG A 218 3.11 -29.05 8.70
N ALA A 219 3.83 -29.86 9.45
CA ALA A 219 4.05 -31.25 9.11
C ALA A 219 2.83 -32.08 9.49
N GLY A 220 2.47 -33.06 8.64
CA GLY A 220 1.43 -34.04 8.91
C GLY A 220 0.25 -33.98 7.95
N ASP A 221 -0.30 -35.15 7.66
CA ASP A 221 -1.54 -35.34 6.92
C ASP A 221 -2.73 -35.17 7.86
N GLY A 222 -3.87 -34.72 7.36
CA GLY A 222 -5.07 -34.60 8.14
C GLY A 222 -6.02 -33.50 7.66
N PHE A 223 -7.12 -33.40 8.36
CA PHE A 223 -8.11 -32.34 8.20
C PHE A 223 -7.94 -31.32 9.31
N GLY A 224 -8.04 -30.05 8.95
CA GLY A 224 -8.02 -28.92 9.88
C GLY A 224 -9.13 -27.92 9.56
N PHE A 225 -9.61 -27.24 10.57
CA PHE A 225 -10.49 -26.09 10.40
C PHE A 225 -10.17 -25.03 11.45
N ASP A 226 -10.50 -23.81 11.12
CA ASP A 226 -10.43 -22.65 11.99
C ASP A 226 -11.68 -21.80 11.79
N LEU A 227 -12.35 -21.45 12.88
CA LEU A 227 -13.53 -20.59 12.90
C LEU A 227 -13.19 -19.33 13.68
N ARG A 228 -13.33 -18.18 13.05
CA ARG A 228 -13.10 -16.88 13.67
C ARG A 228 -14.37 -16.05 13.56
N SER A 229 -14.85 -15.57 14.71
CA SER A 229 -15.92 -14.59 14.82
C SER A 229 -15.38 -13.34 15.50
N SER A 230 -15.59 -12.19 14.88
CA SER A 230 -15.15 -10.90 15.42
C SER A 230 -16.32 -9.93 15.44
N TYR A 231 -16.59 -9.40 16.61
CA TYR A 231 -17.60 -8.39 16.86
C TYR A 231 -16.91 -7.10 17.30
N TYR A 232 -17.19 -6.02 16.59
CA TYR A 232 -16.68 -4.69 16.94
C TYR A 232 -17.87 -3.77 17.21
N GLN A 233 -17.84 -3.10 18.36
CA GLN A 233 -18.84 -2.11 18.74
C GLN A 233 -18.20 -0.73 18.77
N SER A 234 -18.66 0.13 17.87
CA SER A 234 -18.43 1.57 17.92
C SER A 234 -19.79 2.27 18.10
N GLN A 235 -20.11 3.24 17.28
CA GLN A 235 -21.49 3.74 17.17
C GLN A 235 -22.38 2.69 16.48
N ASN A 236 -21.82 1.95 15.55
CA ASN A 236 -22.45 0.86 14.81
C ASN A 236 -21.78 -0.48 15.11
N VAL A 237 -22.38 -1.56 14.62
CA VAL A 237 -21.89 -2.92 14.83
C VAL A 237 -21.26 -3.43 13.55
N ASP A 238 -19.98 -3.81 13.65
CA ASP A 238 -19.26 -4.51 12.61
C ASP A 238 -19.11 -5.99 12.97
N LEU A 239 -19.24 -6.84 11.95
CA LEU A 239 -19.14 -8.28 12.09
C LEU A 239 -18.18 -8.84 11.04
N ILE A 240 -17.30 -9.73 11.48
CA ILE A 240 -16.44 -10.54 10.62
C ILE A 240 -16.58 -12.00 11.04
N GLU A 241 -17.12 -12.81 10.14
CA GLU A 241 -17.23 -14.26 10.32
C GLU A 241 -16.35 -14.94 9.28
N GLN A 242 -15.49 -15.84 9.71
CA GLN A 242 -14.55 -16.53 8.83
C GLN A 242 -14.43 -17.99 9.21
N LEU A 243 -14.53 -18.85 8.20
CA LEU A 243 -14.28 -20.28 8.30
C LEU A 243 -13.15 -20.64 7.34
N ASN A 244 -12.09 -21.22 7.86
CA ASN A 244 -11.00 -21.82 7.09
C ASN A 244 -11.10 -23.33 7.24
N VAL A 245 -10.95 -24.05 6.14
CA VAL A 245 -10.87 -25.50 6.12
C VAL A 245 -9.67 -25.94 5.29
N ASN A 246 -8.98 -26.95 5.71
CA ASN A 246 -7.88 -27.52 4.94
C ASN A 246 -7.83 -29.04 5.11
N TYR A 247 -7.46 -29.71 4.04
CA TYR A 247 -7.17 -31.13 4.02
C TYR A 247 -5.82 -31.39 3.36
N ARG A 248 -4.95 -32.12 4.05
CA ARG A 248 -3.62 -32.43 3.55
C ARG A 248 -3.37 -33.92 3.56
N HIS A 249 -2.88 -34.45 2.44
CA HIS A 249 -2.51 -35.85 2.30
C HIS A 249 -1.50 -36.05 1.17
N ASN A 250 -0.38 -36.73 1.44
CA ASN A 250 0.63 -37.11 0.44
C ASN A 250 1.06 -35.96 -0.49
N GLY A 251 1.40 -34.80 0.07
CA GLY A 251 1.84 -33.63 -0.70
C GLY A 251 0.70 -32.82 -1.34
N LEU A 252 -0.54 -33.31 -1.31
CA LEU A 252 -1.73 -32.56 -1.69
C LEU A 252 -2.24 -31.76 -0.49
N ASP A 253 -2.50 -30.46 -0.69
CA ASP A 253 -3.06 -29.56 0.29
C ASP A 253 -4.24 -28.82 -0.34
N ILE A 254 -5.47 -29.19 0.02
CA ILE A 254 -6.70 -28.56 -0.44
C ILE A 254 -7.19 -27.65 0.67
N PHE A 255 -7.53 -26.43 0.33
CA PHE A 255 -8.04 -25.46 1.29
C PHE A 255 -9.27 -24.72 0.77
N GLY A 256 -10.11 -24.31 1.71
CA GLY A 256 -11.26 -23.46 1.46
C GLY A 256 -11.37 -22.38 2.52
N ILE A 257 -11.79 -21.20 2.12
CA ILE A 257 -12.00 -20.05 3.00
C ILE A 257 -13.36 -19.46 2.68
N PHE A 258 -14.15 -19.24 3.70
CA PHE A 258 -15.39 -18.47 3.60
C PHE A 258 -15.32 -17.31 4.57
N ARG A 259 -15.63 -16.09 4.11
CA ARG A 259 -15.63 -14.88 4.93
C ARG A 259 -16.87 -14.04 4.65
N TYR A 260 -17.54 -13.64 5.71
CA TYR A 260 -18.57 -12.61 5.70
C TYR A 260 -18.08 -11.38 6.44
N LEU A 261 -18.28 -10.22 5.86
CA LEU A 261 -17.99 -8.92 6.45
C LEU A 261 -19.26 -8.07 6.40
N LYS A 262 -19.63 -7.47 7.53
CA LYS A 262 -20.50 -6.30 7.62
C LYS A 262 -19.73 -5.20 8.31
N ASN A 263 -19.60 -4.07 7.64
CA ASN A 263 -18.94 -2.88 8.18
C ASN A 263 -19.87 -1.68 7.98
N GLU A 264 -20.01 -0.86 9.02
CA GLU A 264 -20.83 0.34 9.00
C GLU A 264 -20.06 1.48 9.67
N TYR A 265 -19.57 2.42 8.88
CA TYR A 265 -18.74 3.51 9.38
C TYR A 265 -19.37 4.88 9.10
N ILE A 266 -19.04 5.82 9.96
CA ILE A 266 -19.48 7.22 9.90
C ILE A 266 -18.32 8.04 9.35
N MET A 267 -18.64 8.93 8.42
CA MET A 267 -17.72 9.93 7.88
C MET A 267 -18.12 11.30 8.41
N LYS A 268 -17.16 12.03 8.99
CA LYS A 268 -17.34 13.44 9.37
C LYS A 268 -16.12 14.20 8.92
N ASN A 269 -16.34 15.17 8.05
CA ASN A 269 -15.27 16.01 7.53
C ASN A 269 -15.69 17.48 7.59
N ASP A 270 -14.73 18.36 7.85
CA ASP A 270 -14.82 19.79 7.65
C ASP A 270 -13.72 20.15 6.64
N ILE A 271 -14.12 20.55 5.44
CA ILE A 271 -13.21 20.79 4.32
C ILE A 271 -13.39 22.23 3.85
N VAL A 272 -12.31 22.95 3.73
CA VAL A 272 -12.30 24.29 3.17
C VAL A 272 -11.50 24.29 1.87
N HIS A 273 -12.18 24.60 0.78
CA HIS A 273 -11.54 24.87 -0.50
C HIS A 273 -11.40 26.38 -0.70
N THR A 274 -10.23 26.83 -1.10
CA THR A 274 -9.99 28.22 -1.47
C THR A 274 -9.49 28.25 -2.91
N LEU A 275 -10.17 29.04 -3.75
CA LEU A 275 -9.81 29.27 -5.14
C LEU A 275 -9.63 30.77 -5.37
N GLU A 276 -8.43 31.17 -5.77
CA GLU A 276 -8.10 32.53 -6.18
C GLU A 276 -8.15 32.60 -7.72
N SER A 277 -9.08 33.41 -8.22
CA SER A 277 -9.25 33.71 -9.64
C SER A 277 -9.52 35.21 -9.77
N ASP A 278 -10.55 35.63 -10.50
CA ASP A 278 -11.04 37.04 -10.53
C ASP A 278 -11.60 37.47 -9.16
N SER A 279 -11.93 36.52 -8.32
CA SER A 279 -12.37 36.67 -6.92
C SER A 279 -11.78 35.61 -6.06
N LEU A 280 -11.64 35.90 -4.77
CA LEU A 280 -11.27 34.91 -3.76
C LEU A 280 -12.51 34.12 -3.35
N TRP A 281 -12.64 32.92 -3.89
CA TRP A 281 -13.71 31.99 -3.55
C TRP A 281 -13.31 31.14 -2.36
N LYS A 282 -14.22 31.02 -1.40
CA LYS A 282 -14.08 30.10 -0.28
C LYS A 282 -15.33 29.22 -0.22
N TYR A 283 -15.12 27.92 -0.22
CA TYR A 283 -16.14 26.89 -0.13
C TYR A 283 -15.86 26.05 1.12
N GLN A 284 -16.70 26.18 2.13
CA GLN A 284 -16.62 25.43 3.37
C GLN A 284 -17.66 24.33 3.34
N ASN A 285 -17.23 23.08 3.41
CA ASN A 285 -18.05 21.88 3.33
C ASN A 285 -18.01 21.14 4.67
N LEU A 286 -19.16 21.03 5.32
CA LEU A 286 -19.37 20.17 6.47
C LEU A 286 -20.08 18.90 6.00
N LEU A 287 -19.42 17.76 6.15
CA LEU A 287 -19.89 16.46 5.70
C LEU A 287 -20.19 15.57 6.90
N ASP A 288 -21.38 14.99 6.94
CA ASP A 288 -21.78 13.91 7.86
C ASP A 288 -22.42 12.79 7.05
N GLY A 289 -21.89 11.59 7.16
CA GLY A 289 -22.38 10.48 6.36
C GLY A 289 -22.17 9.12 7.00
N THR A 290 -22.96 8.17 6.52
CA THR A 290 -22.89 6.76 6.92
C THR A 290 -22.71 5.88 5.70
N VAL A 291 -21.78 4.94 5.77
CA VAL A 291 -21.55 3.94 4.73
C VAL A 291 -21.73 2.55 5.30
N VAL A 292 -22.56 1.74 4.65
CA VAL A 292 -22.80 0.34 4.98
C VAL A 292 -22.23 -0.53 3.88
N ASP A 293 -21.20 -1.29 4.21
CA ASP A 293 -20.57 -2.26 3.30
C ASP A 293 -20.79 -3.69 3.79
N LYS A 294 -21.14 -4.58 2.86
CA LYS A 294 -21.29 -6.00 3.10
C LYS A 294 -20.56 -6.76 2.02
N SER A 295 -19.76 -7.74 2.42
CA SER A 295 -19.09 -8.62 1.47
C SER A 295 -19.15 -10.09 1.88
N LEU A 296 -19.27 -10.94 0.87
CA LEU A 296 -19.14 -12.38 0.96
C LEU A 296 -17.96 -12.79 0.10
N ARG A 297 -17.00 -13.50 0.67
CA ARG A 297 -15.84 -14.03 -0.05
C ARG A 297 -15.77 -15.54 0.16
N GLY A 298 -15.71 -16.26 -0.94
CA GLY A 298 -15.39 -17.67 -0.99
C GLY A 298 -14.08 -17.89 -1.71
N GLU A 299 -13.23 -18.75 -1.20
CA GLU A 299 -11.96 -19.12 -1.81
C GLU A 299 -11.81 -20.63 -1.73
N ILE A 300 -11.37 -21.24 -2.81
CA ILE A 300 -10.97 -22.63 -2.88
C ILE A 300 -9.65 -22.76 -3.61
N GLY A 301 -8.77 -23.60 -3.15
CA GLY A 301 -7.50 -23.85 -3.82
C GLY A 301 -6.92 -25.21 -3.47
N ALA A 302 -5.93 -25.58 -4.27
CA ALA A 302 -5.12 -26.77 -4.03
C ALA A 302 -3.67 -26.48 -4.38
N ASN A 303 -2.78 -27.00 -3.53
CA ASN A 303 -1.33 -27.04 -3.76
C ASN A 303 -0.93 -28.50 -3.83
N TYR A 304 -0.12 -28.86 -4.79
CA TYR A 304 0.41 -30.21 -4.93
C TYR A 304 1.94 -30.17 -5.03
N SER A 305 2.61 -30.79 -4.06
CA SER A 305 4.04 -31.03 -4.08
C SER A 305 4.30 -32.37 -4.73
N LEU A 306 4.71 -32.38 -6.01
CA LEU A 306 5.07 -33.62 -6.70
C LEU A 306 6.26 -34.30 -6.03
N ASN A 307 7.18 -33.50 -5.51
CA ASN A 307 8.36 -33.89 -4.72
C ASN A 307 8.94 -32.64 -4.04
N ASP A 308 10.08 -32.75 -3.38
CA ASP A 308 10.74 -31.66 -2.67
C ASP A 308 11.18 -30.48 -3.58
N LYS A 309 11.24 -30.71 -4.89
CA LYS A 309 11.74 -29.73 -5.88
C LYS A 309 10.65 -29.17 -6.78
N HIS A 310 9.45 -29.75 -6.81
CA HIS A 310 8.39 -29.33 -7.73
C HIS A 310 7.05 -29.18 -7.02
N SER A 311 6.46 -28.03 -7.14
CA SER A 311 5.12 -27.72 -6.64
C SER A 311 4.30 -26.97 -7.68
N LEU A 312 3.02 -27.24 -7.71
CA LEU A 312 2.05 -26.53 -8.50
C LEU A 312 0.78 -26.30 -7.68
N GLY A 313 -0.01 -25.33 -8.07
CA GLY A 313 -1.26 -25.11 -7.40
C GLY A 313 -2.16 -24.14 -8.14
N PHE A 314 -3.37 -24.08 -7.68
CA PHE A 314 -4.34 -23.10 -8.13
C PHE A 314 -5.13 -22.56 -6.96
N ARG A 315 -5.69 -21.37 -7.15
CA ARG A 315 -6.60 -20.69 -6.24
C ARG A 315 -7.69 -20.02 -7.05
N TYR A 316 -8.92 -20.22 -6.64
CA TYR A 316 -10.05 -19.49 -7.17
C TYR A 316 -10.78 -18.75 -6.05
N THR A 317 -10.96 -17.45 -6.24
CA THR A 317 -11.64 -16.57 -5.30
C THR A 317 -12.87 -15.96 -5.94
N LEU A 318 -13.98 -16.02 -5.24
CA LEU A 318 -15.25 -15.38 -5.57
C LEU A 318 -15.57 -14.35 -4.49
N THR A 319 -15.69 -13.07 -4.86
CA THR A 319 -16.07 -12.01 -3.92
C THR A 319 -17.37 -11.37 -4.41
N SER A 320 -18.39 -11.35 -3.56
CA SER A 320 -19.67 -10.69 -3.80
C SER A 320 -19.83 -9.51 -2.84
N ARG A 321 -20.07 -8.31 -3.38
CA ARG A 321 -20.50 -7.13 -2.66
C ARG A 321 -21.89 -6.76 -3.15
N PRO A 322 -22.94 -7.31 -2.51
CA PRO A 322 -24.30 -7.22 -3.06
C PRO A 322 -24.82 -5.81 -3.11
N ASN A 323 -24.49 -4.99 -2.14
CA ASN A 323 -24.90 -3.59 -2.11
C ASN A 323 -24.14 -2.81 -1.02
N THR A 324 -23.23 -1.94 -1.41
CA THR A 324 -22.67 -0.91 -0.53
C THR A 324 -23.58 0.30 -0.64
N LYS A 325 -24.07 0.82 0.48
CA LYS A 325 -24.94 1.99 0.55
C LYS A 325 -24.22 3.12 1.26
N SER A 326 -24.38 4.31 0.75
CA SER A 326 -23.89 5.54 1.37
C SER A 326 -25.04 6.54 1.44
N ASP A 327 -25.15 7.18 2.60
CA ASP A 327 -26.07 8.27 2.89
C ASP A 327 -25.25 9.40 3.49
N VAL A 328 -25.12 10.50 2.75
CA VAL A 328 -24.20 11.59 3.08
C VAL A 328 -24.95 12.92 2.98
N PHE A 329 -24.93 13.66 4.05
CA PHE A 329 -25.39 15.03 4.11
C PHE A 329 -24.19 15.97 4.07
N THR A 330 -24.26 17.00 3.24
CA THR A 330 -23.28 18.09 3.22
C THR A 330 -23.98 19.43 3.37
N SER A 331 -23.39 20.30 4.18
CA SER A 331 -23.79 21.71 4.35
C SER A 331 -22.62 22.58 3.92
N ASN A 332 -22.86 23.43 2.93
CA ASN A 332 -21.80 24.13 2.21
C ASN A 332 -22.05 25.65 2.24
N ASP A 333 -21.13 26.39 2.85
CA ASP A 333 -21.10 27.85 2.81
C ASP A 333 -20.15 28.34 1.72
N ILE A 334 -20.67 29.09 0.76
CA ILE A 334 -19.90 29.62 -0.37
C ILE A 334 -19.80 31.15 -0.22
N THR A 335 -18.57 31.67 -0.27
CA THR A 335 -18.31 33.10 -0.24
C THR A 335 -17.41 33.53 -1.40
N ALA A 336 -17.63 34.75 -1.90
CA ALA A 336 -16.78 35.41 -2.88
C ALA A 336 -16.24 36.71 -2.28
N ASN A 337 -14.92 36.90 -2.21
CA ASN A 337 -14.27 38.06 -1.58
C ASN A 337 -14.76 38.32 -0.13
N ASN A 338 -14.99 37.25 0.64
CA ASN A 338 -15.57 37.24 1.98
C ASN A 338 -17.02 37.73 2.07
N GLN A 339 -17.72 37.87 0.95
CA GLN A 339 -19.16 38.14 0.93
C GLN A 339 -19.91 36.84 0.70
N PHE A 340 -21.03 36.66 1.38
CA PHE A 340 -21.93 35.52 1.16
C PHE A 340 -22.33 35.43 -0.32
N TYR A 341 -22.24 34.22 -0.88
CA TYR A 341 -22.62 33.92 -2.25
C TYR A 341 -23.81 32.95 -2.31
N ASP A 342 -23.72 31.83 -1.58
CA ASP A 342 -24.80 30.85 -1.50
C ASP A 342 -24.60 29.95 -0.27
N HIS A 343 -25.68 29.32 0.19
CA HIS A 343 -25.65 28.19 1.12
C HIS A 343 -26.33 26.99 0.46
N LEU A 344 -25.61 25.88 0.36
CA LEU A 344 -26.06 24.67 -0.31
C LEU A 344 -26.12 23.50 0.66
N GLU A 345 -27.30 22.99 0.90
CA GLU A 345 -27.49 21.69 1.52
C GLU A 345 -27.60 20.60 0.44
N ASN A 346 -26.89 19.51 0.58
CA ASN A 346 -26.96 18.40 -0.36
C ASN A 346 -27.08 17.07 0.40
N GLN A 347 -28.12 16.31 0.08
CA GLN A 347 -28.33 14.97 0.56
C GLN A 347 -28.02 13.98 -0.56
N GLU A 348 -26.94 13.22 -0.40
CA GLU A 348 -26.51 12.19 -1.33
C GLU A 348 -26.95 10.81 -0.85
N TYR A 349 -27.72 10.12 -1.63
CA TYR A 349 -27.98 8.70 -1.50
C TYR A 349 -27.26 7.94 -2.61
N SER A 350 -26.28 7.15 -2.27
CA SER A 350 -25.58 6.35 -3.27
C SER A 350 -25.56 4.85 -2.92
N SER A 351 -25.49 4.04 -3.96
CA SER A 351 -25.37 2.61 -3.82
C SER A 351 -24.47 2.03 -4.89
N THR A 352 -23.62 1.11 -4.50
CA THR A 352 -22.75 0.36 -5.40
C THR A 352 -23.03 -1.12 -5.26
N SER A 353 -23.30 -1.79 -6.37
CA SER A 353 -23.51 -3.23 -6.47
C SER A 353 -22.73 -3.79 -7.65
N GLY A 354 -22.59 -5.09 -7.75
CA GLY A 354 -21.88 -5.68 -8.87
C GLY A 354 -22.13 -7.19 -8.99
N LYS A 355 -21.75 -7.72 -10.14
CA LYS A 355 -21.62 -9.18 -10.28
C LYS A 355 -20.47 -9.65 -9.41
N PRO A 356 -20.48 -10.90 -8.94
CA PRO A 356 -19.35 -11.44 -8.20
C PRO A 356 -18.04 -11.24 -8.97
N THR A 357 -17.02 -10.79 -8.24
CA THR A 357 -15.64 -10.69 -8.73
C THR A 357 -15.03 -12.08 -8.76
N HIS A 358 -14.47 -12.47 -9.88
CA HIS A 358 -13.77 -13.74 -10.05
C HIS A 358 -12.29 -13.49 -10.17
N GLN A 359 -11.50 -14.23 -9.42
CA GLN A 359 -10.05 -14.25 -9.51
C GLN A 359 -9.57 -15.68 -9.55
N LEU A 360 -8.75 -16.02 -10.53
CA LEU A 360 -8.10 -17.31 -10.67
C LEU A 360 -6.59 -17.07 -10.69
N ASN A 361 -5.86 -17.78 -9.85
CA ASN A 361 -4.40 -17.84 -9.87
C ASN A 361 -3.96 -19.28 -10.10
N VAL A 362 -2.97 -19.48 -10.96
CA VAL A 362 -2.28 -20.76 -11.18
C VAL A 362 -0.79 -20.51 -11.12
N TYR A 363 -0.08 -21.39 -10.43
CA TYR A 363 1.37 -21.28 -10.32
C TYR A 363 2.07 -22.63 -10.46
N TYR A 364 3.32 -22.56 -10.87
CA TYR A 364 4.28 -23.65 -10.81
C TYR A 364 5.61 -23.13 -10.30
N ASN A 365 6.21 -23.85 -9.35
CA ASN A 365 7.55 -23.59 -8.86
C ASN A 365 8.33 -24.90 -8.87
N GLY A 366 9.50 -24.91 -9.52
CA GLY A 366 10.27 -26.14 -9.64
C GLY A 366 11.75 -25.93 -9.91
N THR A 367 12.54 -26.99 -9.66
CA THR A 367 13.99 -26.99 -9.91
C THR A 367 14.36 -28.19 -10.78
N VAL A 368 14.86 -27.93 -11.97
CA VAL A 368 15.36 -28.95 -12.93
C VAL A 368 16.88 -28.84 -13.02
N GLY A 369 17.60 -29.81 -12.46
CA GLY A 369 19.05 -29.67 -12.25
C GLY A 369 19.33 -28.50 -11.32
N ASP A 370 20.03 -27.49 -11.83
CA ASP A 370 20.30 -26.22 -11.12
C ASP A 370 19.39 -25.06 -11.56
N LEU A 371 18.51 -25.30 -12.54
CA LEU A 371 17.59 -24.30 -13.05
C LEU A 371 16.33 -24.23 -12.16
N ASN A 372 16.11 -23.09 -11.53
CA ASN A 372 14.84 -22.78 -10.85
C ASN A 372 13.87 -22.15 -11.86
N ILE A 373 12.63 -22.63 -11.85
CA ILE A 373 11.51 -22.15 -12.68
C ILE A 373 10.42 -21.68 -11.74
N ASP A 374 9.98 -20.44 -11.89
CA ASP A 374 8.84 -19.85 -11.17
C ASP A 374 7.88 -19.26 -12.23
N PHE A 375 6.72 -19.87 -12.34
CA PHE A 375 5.65 -19.44 -13.24
C PHE A 375 4.42 -19.09 -12.44
N ASN A 376 3.80 -17.97 -12.76
CA ASN A 376 2.58 -17.50 -12.12
C ASN A 376 1.68 -16.85 -13.16
N THR A 377 0.37 -17.14 -13.10
CA THR A 377 -0.62 -16.47 -13.94
C THR A 377 -1.87 -16.15 -13.13
N ASP A 378 -2.38 -14.95 -13.32
CA ASP A 378 -3.58 -14.42 -12.70
C ASP A 378 -4.61 -14.05 -13.77
N TYR A 379 -5.84 -14.42 -13.55
CA TYR A 379 -7.00 -13.91 -14.27
C TYR A 379 -7.96 -13.25 -13.28
N TYR A 380 -8.40 -12.05 -13.61
CA TYR A 380 -9.31 -11.26 -12.79
C TYR A 380 -10.42 -10.66 -13.62
N THR A 381 -11.67 -10.72 -13.13
CA THR A 381 -12.78 -9.97 -13.71
C THR A 381 -13.71 -9.44 -12.62
N ASN A 382 -14.10 -8.18 -12.80
CA ASN A 382 -14.96 -7.45 -11.88
C ASN A 382 -15.98 -6.63 -12.67
N THR A 383 -17.17 -6.47 -12.11
CA THR A 383 -18.21 -5.58 -12.62
C THR A 383 -18.80 -4.81 -11.46
N SER A 384 -18.89 -3.49 -11.57
CA SER A 384 -19.50 -2.61 -10.58
C SER A 384 -20.54 -1.71 -11.24
N THR A 385 -21.67 -1.52 -10.57
CA THR A 385 -22.74 -0.60 -10.96
C THR A 385 -23.01 0.33 -9.80
N GLY A 386 -22.80 1.62 -9.99
CA GLY A 386 -23.11 2.68 -9.05
C GLY A 386 -24.41 3.41 -9.44
N LYS A 387 -25.16 3.85 -8.45
CA LYS A 387 -26.30 4.75 -8.60
C LYS A 387 -26.21 5.80 -7.52
N GLY A 388 -26.41 7.06 -7.89
CA GLY A 388 -26.44 8.18 -6.97
C GLY A 388 -27.70 9.03 -7.20
N LEU A 389 -28.24 9.56 -6.13
CA LEU A 389 -29.26 10.61 -6.10
C LEU A 389 -28.73 11.72 -5.20
N TYR A 390 -28.63 12.91 -5.74
CA TYR A 390 -28.21 14.12 -5.05
C TYR A 390 -29.43 15.03 -4.98
N HIS A 391 -29.91 15.30 -3.77
CA HIS A 391 -30.99 16.26 -3.52
C HIS A 391 -30.36 17.55 -3.00
N GLU A 392 -30.37 18.60 -3.81
CA GLU A 392 -29.75 19.88 -3.51
C GLU A 392 -30.77 20.96 -3.21
N VAL A 393 -30.59 21.63 -2.08
CA VAL A 393 -31.36 22.81 -1.66
C VAL A 393 -30.39 23.99 -1.54
N SER A 394 -30.55 25.00 -2.39
CA SER A 394 -29.76 26.24 -2.40
C SER A 394 -30.58 27.37 -1.84
N GLN A 395 -29.95 28.34 -1.18
CA GLN A 395 -30.65 29.56 -0.74
C GLN A 395 -30.89 30.56 -1.88
N GLU A 396 -29.97 30.61 -2.84
CA GLU A 396 -30.00 31.61 -3.92
C GLU A 396 -30.49 31.05 -5.26
N GLN A 397 -30.60 29.71 -5.39
CA GLN A 397 -30.98 29.07 -6.64
C GLN A 397 -32.08 28.02 -6.42
N GLU A 398 -32.73 27.59 -7.50
CA GLU A 398 -33.74 26.52 -7.42
C GLU A 398 -33.13 25.20 -6.93
N SER A 399 -33.89 24.51 -6.08
CA SER A 399 -33.55 23.15 -5.64
C SER A 399 -33.58 22.19 -6.83
N ARG A 400 -32.74 21.16 -6.79
CA ARG A 400 -32.69 20.18 -7.88
C ARG A 400 -32.36 18.79 -7.39
N ASP A 401 -32.83 17.80 -8.13
CA ASP A 401 -32.45 16.40 -8.00
C ASP A 401 -31.52 16.02 -9.16
N VAL A 402 -30.46 15.32 -8.85
CA VAL A 402 -29.49 14.87 -9.85
C VAL A 402 -29.29 13.37 -9.70
N HIS A 403 -29.54 12.63 -10.76
CA HIS A 403 -29.33 11.19 -10.79
C HIS A 403 -28.05 10.85 -11.54
N THR A 404 -27.28 9.95 -10.97
CA THR A 404 -26.07 9.43 -11.61
C THR A 404 -26.10 7.91 -11.68
N GLN A 405 -25.56 7.37 -12.75
CA GLN A 405 -25.36 5.93 -12.91
C GLN A 405 -23.96 5.69 -13.46
N SER A 406 -23.24 4.74 -12.86
CA SER A 406 -21.94 4.30 -13.35
C SER A 406 -21.94 2.78 -13.57
N TYR A 407 -21.27 2.35 -14.61
CA TYR A 407 -21.05 0.93 -14.89
C TYR A 407 -19.58 0.74 -15.25
N ILE A 408 -18.88 -0.07 -14.46
CA ILE A 408 -17.47 -0.36 -14.65
C ILE A 408 -17.29 -1.86 -14.82
N ARG A 409 -16.55 -2.27 -15.83
CA ARG A 409 -16.14 -3.65 -16.04
C ARG A 409 -14.65 -3.72 -16.29
N ASN A 410 -13.97 -4.52 -15.48
CA ASN A 410 -12.54 -4.76 -15.60
C ASN A 410 -12.29 -6.24 -15.90
N LYS A 411 -11.27 -6.48 -16.75
CA LYS A 411 -10.67 -7.79 -16.97
C LYS A 411 -9.16 -7.62 -16.97
N LEU A 412 -8.46 -8.55 -16.37
CA LEU A 412 -6.99 -8.59 -16.34
C LEU A 412 -6.54 -10.02 -16.52
N LEU A 413 -5.56 -10.21 -17.39
CA LEU A 413 -4.72 -11.39 -17.46
C LEU A 413 -3.28 -10.95 -17.23
N ALA A 414 -2.59 -11.58 -16.29
CA ALA A 414 -1.18 -11.34 -16.03
C ALA A 414 -0.44 -12.66 -15.93
N SER A 415 0.64 -12.82 -16.67
CA SER A 415 1.45 -14.04 -16.68
C SER A 415 2.92 -13.69 -16.55
N LYS A 416 3.64 -14.35 -15.66
CA LYS A 416 5.04 -14.11 -15.33
C LYS A 416 5.81 -15.41 -15.28
N LEU A 417 6.98 -15.42 -15.92
CA LEU A 417 7.94 -16.52 -15.87
C LEU A 417 9.29 -15.98 -15.40
N VAL A 418 9.87 -16.63 -14.39
CA VAL A 418 11.23 -16.35 -13.91
C VAL A 418 12.05 -17.62 -13.95
N LEU A 419 13.21 -17.55 -14.55
CA LEU A 419 14.21 -18.61 -14.62
C LEU A 419 15.45 -18.15 -13.87
N SER A 420 15.91 -18.93 -12.88
CA SER A 420 17.10 -18.59 -12.10
C SER A 420 18.10 -19.73 -12.17
N TYR A 421 19.37 -19.40 -12.43
CA TYR A 421 20.44 -20.37 -12.60
C TYR A 421 21.71 -19.89 -11.90
N PRO A 422 22.43 -20.76 -11.15
CA PRO A 422 23.73 -20.42 -10.60
C PRO A 422 24.76 -20.28 -11.72
N LEU A 423 25.35 -19.09 -11.86
CA LEU A 423 26.28 -18.76 -12.93
C LEU A 423 27.47 -17.97 -12.37
N PHE A 424 28.69 -18.34 -12.75
CA PHE A 424 29.95 -17.67 -12.37
C PHE A 424 30.07 -17.38 -10.86
N GLY A 425 29.62 -18.32 -10.01
CA GLY A 425 29.66 -18.16 -8.54
C GLY A 425 28.66 -17.16 -7.98
N GLY A 426 27.68 -16.74 -8.77
CA GLY A 426 26.52 -15.95 -8.41
C GLY A 426 25.24 -16.64 -8.85
N ASN A 427 24.16 -15.91 -8.85
CA ASN A 427 22.83 -16.33 -9.33
C ASN A 427 22.34 -15.38 -10.39
N LEU A 428 22.05 -15.88 -11.59
CA LEU A 428 21.42 -15.14 -12.69
C LEU A 428 19.93 -15.48 -12.69
N SER A 429 19.07 -14.46 -12.65
CA SER A 429 17.63 -14.58 -12.85
C SER A 429 17.23 -13.80 -14.11
N VAL A 430 16.52 -14.45 -15.03
CA VAL A 430 15.94 -13.83 -16.21
C VAL A 430 14.45 -14.14 -16.24
N GLY A 431 13.66 -13.23 -16.77
CA GLY A 431 12.23 -13.48 -16.82
C GLY A 431 11.48 -12.51 -17.72
N GLY A 432 10.22 -12.81 -17.92
CA GLY A 432 9.29 -11.98 -18.67
C GLY A 432 7.92 -11.95 -18.00
N GLU A 433 7.17 -10.90 -18.30
CA GLU A 433 5.82 -10.70 -17.81
C GLU A 433 4.97 -10.13 -18.94
N TYR A 434 3.78 -10.68 -19.12
CA TYR A 434 2.75 -10.21 -20.01
C TYR A 434 1.51 -9.84 -19.23
N THR A 435 0.93 -8.67 -19.53
CA THR A 435 -0.33 -8.18 -18.94
C THR A 435 -1.28 -7.73 -20.05
N ASP A 436 -2.55 -8.10 -19.94
CA ASP A 436 -3.65 -7.63 -20.78
C ASP A 436 -4.75 -7.10 -19.84
N THR A 437 -5.05 -5.80 -19.94
CA THR A 437 -6.09 -5.14 -19.16
C THR A 437 -7.13 -4.55 -20.09
N ARG A 438 -8.38 -4.86 -19.85
CA ARG A 438 -9.53 -4.31 -20.57
C ARG A 438 -10.49 -3.69 -19.55
N ARG A 439 -10.71 -2.40 -19.65
CA ARG A 439 -11.63 -1.65 -18.80
C ARG A 439 -12.68 -0.96 -19.65
N ASN A 440 -13.96 -1.15 -19.31
CA ASN A 440 -15.06 -0.34 -19.80
C ASN A 440 -15.63 0.45 -18.63
N ASP A 441 -15.90 1.71 -18.86
CA ASP A 441 -16.41 2.64 -17.87
C ASP A 441 -17.51 3.48 -18.54
N GLU A 442 -18.71 3.43 -18.00
CA GLU A 442 -19.87 4.18 -18.48
C GLU A 442 -20.38 5.04 -17.33
N TYR A 443 -20.58 6.32 -17.60
CA TYR A 443 -21.19 7.26 -16.67
C TYR A 443 -22.37 7.96 -17.34
N ARG A 444 -23.51 8.01 -16.66
CA ARG A 444 -24.75 8.62 -17.13
C ARG A 444 -25.31 9.60 -16.12
N ASN A 445 -25.73 10.75 -16.60
CA ASN A 445 -26.54 11.72 -15.89
C ASN A 445 -27.76 12.05 -16.73
N PRO A 446 -28.96 11.56 -16.36
CA PRO A 446 -30.19 11.76 -17.14
C PRO A 446 -30.58 13.25 -17.30
N GLU A 447 -30.32 14.06 -16.28
CA GLU A 447 -30.63 15.50 -16.28
C GLU A 447 -29.64 16.31 -17.12
N LYS A 448 -28.52 15.73 -17.52
CA LYS A 448 -27.47 16.33 -18.35
C LYS A 448 -26.73 17.52 -17.69
N TYR A 449 -26.68 17.58 -16.39
CA TYR A 449 -25.81 18.55 -15.68
C TYR A 449 -24.33 18.24 -15.91
N VAL A 450 -23.99 16.97 -16.16
CA VAL A 450 -22.69 16.51 -16.63
C VAL A 450 -22.87 15.62 -17.86
N GLU A 451 -21.87 15.62 -18.74
CA GLU A 451 -21.89 14.80 -19.96
C GLU A 451 -21.90 13.30 -19.61
N SER A 452 -22.82 12.57 -20.22
CA SER A 452 -22.80 11.10 -20.16
C SER A 452 -21.76 10.58 -21.14
N THR A 453 -20.89 9.67 -20.69
CA THR A 453 -19.75 9.18 -21.45
C THR A 453 -19.60 7.67 -21.35
N ILE A 454 -19.11 7.07 -22.42
CA ILE A 454 -18.67 5.66 -22.45
C ILE A 454 -17.19 5.67 -22.81
N SER A 455 -16.35 5.17 -21.92
CA SER A 455 -14.93 5.04 -22.18
C SER A 455 -14.48 3.56 -22.12
N ARG A 456 -13.52 3.22 -22.95
CA ARG A 456 -12.86 1.93 -22.95
C ARG A 456 -11.35 2.12 -22.97
N VAL A 457 -10.69 1.39 -22.09
CA VAL A 457 -9.23 1.31 -22.04
C VAL A 457 -8.81 -0.11 -22.37
N GLU A 458 -7.86 -0.23 -23.25
CA GLU A 458 -7.14 -1.45 -23.58
C GLU A 458 -5.66 -1.21 -23.33
N GLU A 459 -5.07 -2.01 -22.42
CA GLU A 459 -3.66 -1.88 -22.07
C GLU A 459 -2.99 -3.23 -22.17
N ASP A 460 -1.98 -3.31 -23.04
CA ASP A 460 -1.14 -4.47 -23.24
C ASP A 460 0.28 -4.13 -22.77
N GLY A 461 0.80 -4.92 -21.84
CA GLY A 461 2.14 -4.77 -21.29
C GLY A 461 3.00 -6.00 -21.56
N LEU A 462 4.20 -5.78 -22.10
CA LEU A 462 5.22 -6.81 -22.22
C LEU A 462 6.50 -6.32 -21.55
N SER A 463 7.03 -7.11 -20.63
CA SER A 463 8.28 -6.77 -20.00
C SER A 463 9.26 -7.94 -19.94
N GLY A 464 10.55 -7.62 -19.95
CA GLY A 464 11.63 -8.57 -19.77
C GLY A 464 12.64 -8.03 -18.78
N PHE A 465 13.27 -8.90 -18.01
CA PHE A 465 14.28 -8.49 -17.05
C PHE A 465 15.41 -9.52 -16.93
N ALA A 466 16.56 -9.01 -16.50
CA ALA A 466 17.70 -9.82 -16.06
C ALA A 466 18.25 -9.24 -14.76
N GLU A 467 18.60 -10.10 -13.82
CA GLU A 467 19.18 -9.73 -12.53
C GLU A 467 20.28 -10.73 -12.19
N TYR A 468 21.46 -10.23 -11.83
CA TYR A 468 22.58 -11.03 -11.39
C TYR A 468 23.02 -10.62 -10.00
N SER A 469 23.13 -11.58 -9.09
CA SER A 469 23.60 -11.35 -7.75
C SER A 469 24.77 -12.26 -7.40
N ARG A 470 25.81 -11.69 -6.78
CA ARG A 470 27.01 -12.45 -6.38
C ARG A 470 27.59 -11.92 -5.07
N GLN A 471 28.00 -12.86 -4.23
CA GLN A 471 28.78 -12.57 -3.03
C GLN A 471 30.28 -12.60 -3.36
N PHE A 472 30.93 -11.46 -3.18
CA PHE A 472 32.37 -11.31 -3.27
C PHE A 472 32.99 -11.21 -1.86
N PRO A 473 34.32 -11.42 -1.71
CA PRO A 473 34.99 -11.19 -0.44
C PRO A 473 34.82 -9.75 0.09
N ILE A 474 34.62 -8.80 -0.81
CA ILE A 474 34.43 -7.37 -0.48
C ILE A 474 32.98 -6.99 -0.15
N GLY A 475 31.99 -7.85 -0.45
CA GLY A 475 30.57 -7.56 -0.24
C GLY A 475 29.66 -8.29 -1.22
N ASN A 476 28.36 -8.07 -1.10
CA ASN A 476 27.35 -8.58 -2.03
C ASN A 476 27.03 -7.52 -3.08
N LEU A 477 27.06 -7.91 -4.34
CA LEU A 477 26.65 -7.09 -5.48
C LEU A 477 25.40 -7.70 -6.13
N SER A 478 24.40 -6.88 -6.37
CA SER A 478 23.24 -7.21 -7.22
C SER A 478 23.09 -6.15 -8.30
N LEU A 479 22.97 -6.60 -9.54
CA LEU A 479 22.78 -5.76 -10.73
C LEU A 479 21.57 -6.29 -11.47
N GLY A 480 20.70 -5.40 -11.91
CA GLY A 480 19.55 -5.80 -12.69
C GLY A 480 19.11 -4.72 -13.67
N VAL A 481 18.40 -5.14 -14.66
CA VAL A 481 17.74 -4.26 -15.63
C VAL A 481 16.40 -4.87 -16.02
N ARG A 482 15.40 -4.02 -16.12
CA ARG A 482 14.07 -4.36 -16.62
C ARG A 482 13.75 -3.42 -17.79
N TYR A 483 13.17 -3.96 -18.84
CA TYR A 483 12.57 -3.22 -19.93
C TYR A 483 11.07 -3.48 -19.92
N GLU A 484 10.28 -2.43 -20.03
CA GLU A 484 8.83 -2.51 -20.14
C GLU A 484 8.36 -1.81 -21.39
N HIS A 485 7.52 -2.49 -22.15
CA HIS A 485 6.82 -1.97 -23.31
C HIS A 485 5.33 -2.03 -23.02
N VAL A 486 4.65 -0.88 -23.11
CA VAL A 486 3.22 -0.75 -22.81
C VAL A 486 2.54 -0.04 -23.97
N THR A 487 1.46 -0.64 -24.45
CA THR A 487 0.52 -0.03 -25.39
C THR A 487 -0.77 0.27 -24.63
N PHE A 488 -1.21 1.51 -24.66
CA PHE A 488 -2.41 1.99 -23.98
C PHE A 488 -3.32 2.67 -25.01
N ASP A 489 -4.45 2.05 -25.32
CA ASP A 489 -5.45 2.54 -26.24
C ASP A 489 -6.68 3.03 -25.47
N TYR A 490 -7.07 4.27 -25.73
CA TYR A 490 -8.22 4.90 -25.11
C TYR A 490 -9.30 5.18 -26.16
N TYR A 491 -10.55 4.82 -25.82
CA TYR A 491 -11.72 5.06 -26.67
C TYR A 491 -12.75 5.86 -25.89
N LYS A 492 -13.32 6.90 -26.52
CA LYS A 492 -14.48 7.64 -26.01
C LYS A 492 -15.65 7.43 -26.98
N ASP A 493 -16.79 6.98 -26.48
CA ASP A 493 -18.02 6.71 -27.25
C ASP A 493 -17.78 5.83 -28.49
N GLY A 494 -16.87 4.87 -28.36
CA GLY A 494 -16.46 3.93 -29.42
C GLY A 494 -15.43 4.47 -30.41
N VAL A 495 -15.03 5.74 -30.31
CA VAL A 495 -14.01 6.37 -31.17
C VAL A 495 -12.65 6.27 -30.49
N HIS A 496 -11.63 5.81 -31.21
CA HIS A 496 -10.25 5.80 -30.73
C HIS A 496 -9.74 7.25 -30.60
N MET A 497 -9.11 7.55 -29.47
CA MET A 497 -8.63 8.89 -29.14
C MET A 497 -7.09 8.90 -29.18
N ASP A 498 -6.52 9.35 -30.30
CA ASP A 498 -5.08 9.33 -30.54
C ASP A 498 -4.29 10.15 -29.50
N GLU A 499 -4.84 11.29 -29.04
CA GLU A 499 -4.18 12.13 -28.04
C GLU A 499 -4.05 11.48 -26.66
N GLN A 500 -4.98 10.58 -26.31
CA GLN A 500 -4.98 9.85 -25.03
C GLN A 500 -4.34 8.48 -25.14
N SER A 501 -4.26 7.93 -26.36
CA SER A 501 -3.60 6.65 -26.63
C SER A 501 -2.10 6.85 -26.70
N ARG A 502 -1.35 5.91 -26.18
CA ARG A 502 0.11 6.04 -26.09
C ARG A 502 0.82 4.69 -26.09
N MET A 503 2.03 4.72 -26.61
CA MET A 503 2.95 3.59 -26.56
C MET A 503 4.27 4.08 -25.98
N TYR A 504 4.80 3.37 -24.99
CA TYR A 504 6.08 3.72 -24.40
C TYR A 504 6.91 2.49 -24.06
N GLY A 505 8.22 2.67 -24.10
CA GLY A 505 9.19 1.64 -23.73
C GLY A 505 10.29 2.28 -22.87
N ASN A 506 10.48 1.75 -21.67
CA ASN A 506 11.42 2.31 -20.71
C ASN A 506 12.34 1.26 -20.09
N TRP A 507 13.56 1.67 -19.78
CA TRP A 507 14.57 0.86 -19.10
C TRP A 507 14.63 1.26 -17.61
N PHE A 508 14.62 0.25 -16.75
CA PHE A 508 14.66 0.42 -15.30
C PHE A 508 15.85 -0.35 -14.72
N PRO A 509 17.05 0.27 -14.69
CA PRO A 509 18.22 -0.32 -14.08
C PRO A 509 18.09 -0.31 -12.55
N ASN A 510 18.71 -1.31 -11.92
CA ASN A 510 18.91 -1.36 -10.48
C ASN A 510 20.31 -1.87 -10.13
N LEU A 511 20.86 -1.32 -9.07
CA LEU A 511 22.16 -1.68 -8.52
C LEU A 511 22.05 -1.71 -6.99
N SER A 512 22.60 -2.74 -6.35
CA SER A 512 22.76 -2.78 -4.91
C SER A 512 24.11 -3.37 -4.55
N PHE A 513 24.82 -2.69 -3.68
CA PHE A 513 26.08 -3.18 -3.11
C PHE A 513 26.00 -3.11 -1.58
N SER A 514 26.19 -4.26 -0.92
CA SER A 514 26.19 -4.32 0.53
C SER A 514 27.47 -4.95 1.06
N ARG A 515 28.00 -4.36 2.14
CA ARG A 515 29.25 -4.83 2.78
C ARG A 515 29.14 -4.74 4.30
N LYS A 516 29.74 -5.73 4.97
CA LYS A 516 29.98 -5.69 6.40
C LYS A 516 31.35 -5.05 6.68
N LEU A 517 31.37 -3.95 7.41
CA LEU A 517 32.55 -3.18 7.81
C LEU A 517 32.70 -3.29 9.33
N GLY A 518 33.38 -4.34 9.81
CA GLY A 518 33.45 -4.63 11.24
C GLY A 518 32.05 -4.95 11.81
N SER A 519 31.57 -4.13 12.73
CA SER A 519 30.22 -4.22 13.32
C SER A 519 29.15 -3.45 12.51
N VAL A 520 29.55 -2.67 11.52
CA VAL A 520 28.63 -1.91 10.65
C VAL A 520 28.32 -2.74 9.40
N ARG A 521 27.05 -2.80 9.00
CA ARG A 521 26.65 -3.27 7.68
C ARG A 521 26.15 -2.05 6.90
N ALA A 522 26.75 -1.80 5.75
CA ALA A 522 26.36 -0.72 4.86
C ALA A 522 25.85 -1.26 3.52
N GLN A 523 24.84 -0.64 2.97
CA GLN A 523 24.28 -0.93 1.64
C GLN A 523 24.05 0.37 0.90
N LEU A 524 24.59 0.45 -0.30
CA LEU A 524 24.27 1.50 -1.27
C LEU A 524 23.42 0.89 -2.37
N SER A 525 22.32 1.52 -2.71
CA SER A 525 21.45 1.08 -3.78
C SER A 525 21.01 2.24 -4.67
N TYR A 526 20.80 1.90 -5.94
CA TYR A 526 20.18 2.75 -6.95
C TYR A 526 19.11 1.95 -7.65
N THR A 527 17.92 2.53 -7.81
CA THR A 527 16.82 1.96 -8.60
C THR A 527 16.16 3.04 -9.43
N ALA A 528 15.89 2.74 -10.70
CA ALA A 528 14.96 3.52 -11.51
C ALA A 528 13.58 2.85 -11.42
N LYS A 529 12.55 3.65 -11.15
CA LYS A 529 11.16 3.24 -10.97
C LYS A 529 10.23 4.14 -11.77
N THR A 530 8.97 3.76 -11.90
CA THR A 530 7.95 4.59 -12.52
C THR A 530 6.71 4.67 -11.64
N GLN A 531 6.05 5.83 -11.67
CA GLN A 531 4.72 6.00 -11.13
C GLN A 531 3.77 6.26 -12.30
N ARG A 532 2.82 5.34 -12.50
CA ARG A 532 1.81 5.45 -13.55
C ARG A 532 0.54 6.07 -12.98
N PRO A 533 -0.12 6.96 -13.72
CA PRO A 533 -1.46 7.42 -13.35
C PRO A 533 -2.43 6.25 -13.25
N THR A 534 -3.34 6.31 -12.30
CA THR A 534 -4.43 5.32 -12.18
C THR A 534 -5.47 5.51 -13.29
N TYR A 535 -6.25 4.47 -13.60
CA TYR A 535 -7.32 4.58 -14.62
C TYR A 535 -8.38 5.65 -14.26
N SER A 536 -8.62 5.91 -12.97
CA SER A 536 -9.52 6.99 -12.56
C SER A 536 -8.91 8.37 -12.81
N GLN A 537 -7.60 8.53 -12.62
CA GLN A 537 -6.89 9.77 -12.95
C GLN A 537 -6.82 10.01 -14.48
N LEU A 538 -6.80 8.93 -15.27
CA LEU A 538 -6.84 8.99 -16.74
C LEU A 538 -8.26 9.05 -17.30
N SER A 539 -9.29 8.92 -16.48
CA SER A 539 -10.68 8.93 -16.94
C SER A 539 -11.09 10.32 -17.44
N ASN A 540 -11.73 10.36 -18.59
CA ASN A 540 -12.32 11.59 -19.13
C ASN A 540 -13.75 11.83 -18.61
N ASN A 541 -14.29 10.91 -17.81
CA ASN A 541 -15.62 11.01 -17.25
C ASN A 541 -15.66 12.15 -16.23
N VAL A 542 -16.65 13.03 -16.38
CA VAL A 542 -16.95 14.09 -15.41
C VAL A 542 -17.94 13.53 -14.40
N THR A 543 -17.50 13.41 -13.15
CA THR A 543 -18.34 12.95 -12.04
C THR A 543 -18.99 14.17 -11.36
N TYR A 544 -20.27 14.09 -11.14
CA TYR A 544 -21.03 15.08 -10.40
C TYR A 544 -20.73 14.95 -8.90
N VAL A 545 -20.45 16.05 -8.23
CA VAL A 545 -20.32 16.15 -6.77
C VAL A 545 -21.45 17.02 -6.22
N ASP A 546 -21.55 18.25 -6.67
CA ASP A 546 -22.64 19.21 -6.43
C ASP A 546 -22.65 20.26 -7.54
N ARG A 547 -23.58 21.24 -7.47
CA ARG A 547 -23.73 22.29 -8.50
C ARG A 547 -22.51 23.19 -8.68
N PHE A 548 -21.64 23.28 -7.68
CA PHE A 548 -20.41 24.10 -7.71
C PHE A 548 -19.16 23.26 -7.96
N THR A 549 -19.26 21.93 -7.80
CA THR A 549 -18.11 21.03 -7.83
C THR A 549 -18.34 19.85 -8.77
N MET A 550 -17.45 19.70 -9.73
CA MET A 550 -17.36 18.53 -10.60
C MET A 550 -15.94 17.99 -10.56
N GLN A 551 -15.81 16.68 -10.66
CA GLN A 551 -14.52 16.01 -10.65
C GLN A 551 -14.31 15.24 -11.95
N ARG A 552 -13.10 15.37 -12.52
CA ARG A 552 -12.67 14.53 -13.64
C ARG A 552 -11.20 14.19 -13.52
N GLY A 553 -10.78 13.14 -14.18
CA GLY A 553 -9.38 12.85 -14.38
C GLY A 553 -8.76 13.71 -15.50
N ASN A 554 -7.48 13.52 -15.72
CA ASN A 554 -6.74 14.10 -16.84
C ASN A 554 -6.13 12.96 -17.68
N PRO A 555 -6.73 12.66 -18.85
CA PRO A 555 -6.24 11.56 -19.70
C PRO A 555 -4.86 11.83 -20.34
N LEU A 556 -4.36 13.07 -20.23
CA LEU A 556 -3.03 13.45 -20.74
C LEU A 556 -1.90 13.26 -19.73
N LEU A 557 -2.20 12.76 -18.52
CA LEU A 557 -1.17 12.46 -17.53
C LEU A 557 -0.20 11.39 -18.04
N GLU A 558 1.08 11.65 -17.90
CA GLU A 558 2.15 10.73 -18.30
C GLU A 558 2.76 10.02 -17.07
N PRO A 559 3.34 8.82 -17.27
CA PRO A 559 4.11 8.16 -16.23
C PRO A 559 5.32 9.00 -15.81
N CYS A 560 5.55 9.10 -14.51
CA CYS A 560 6.71 9.77 -13.93
C CYS A 560 7.83 8.76 -13.68
N THR A 561 9.07 9.09 -14.05
CA THR A 561 10.25 8.29 -13.71
C THR A 561 10.86 8.77 -12.40
N ILE A 562 11.15 7.84 -11.50
CA ILE A 562 11.72 8.09 -10.17
C ILE A 562 13.10 7.43 -10.12
N HIS A 563 14.13 8.20 -9.82
CA HIS A 563 15.47 7.71 -9.54
C HIS A 563 15.70 7.76 -8.03
N ASP A 564 15.85 6.58 -7.43
CA ASP A 564 16.07 6.43 -5.99
C ASP A 564 17.51 5.99 -5.73
N ILE A 565 18.23 6.79 -4.96
CA ILE A 565 19.56 6.47 -4.45
C ILE A 565 19.44 6.41 -2.93
N SER A 566 19.70 5.25 -2.34
CA SER A 566 19.58 5.10 -0.90
C SER A 566 20.83 4.47 -0.29
N LEU A 567 21.22 4.99 0.86
CA LEU A 567 22.29 4.47 1.71
C LEU A 567 21.67 3.97 3.02
N VAL A 568 21.81 2.67 3.25
CA VAL A 568 21.37 2.03 4.50
C VAL A 568 22.59 1.62 5.30
N GLY A 569 22.67 2.04 6.54
CA GLY A 569 23.71 1.66 7.49
C GLY A 569 23.08 1.00 8.72
N THR A 570 23.57 -0.19 9.11
CA THR A 570 23.18 -0.80 10.38
C THR A 570 24.42 -1.04 11.23
N TRP A 571 24.42 -0.50 12.45
CA TRP A 571 25.48 -0.72 13.42
C TRP A 571 24.86 -1.16 14.74
N ARG A 572 25.10 -2.43 15.11
CA ARG A 572 24.46 -3.06 16.26
C ARG A 572 22.93 -2.80 16.24
N PHE A 573 22.50 -1.67 16.70
CA PHE A 573 21.13 -1.25 16.95
C PHE A 573 20.74 0.07 16.25
N LEU A 574 21.72 0.78 15.67
CA LEU A 574 21.43 1.95 14.86
C LEU A 574 21.19 1.54 13.41
N GLN A 575 20.07 2.01 12.87
CA GLN A 575 19.80 1.95 11.44
C GLN A 575 19.71 3.38 10.91
N LEU A 576 20.55 3.70 9.94
CA LEU A 576 20.50 4.93 9.18
C LEU A 576 19.94 4.59 7.80
N LEU A 577 18.91 5.30 7.38
CA LEU A 577 18.37 5.30 6.03
C LEU A 577 18.43 6.73 5.51
N VAL A 578 19.15 6.92 4.40
CA VAL A 578 19.26 8.21 3.69
C VAL A 578 18.91 8.01 2.23
#